data_d3d98b0f74657cc4d88be36e5aad0a57
#
_entry.id   d3d98b0f74657cc4d88be36e5aad0a57
#
_cell.length_a   1.000
_cell.length_b   1.000
_cell.length_c   1.000
_cell.angle_alpha   90.00
_cell.angle_beta   90.00
_cell.angle_gamma   90.00
#
_symmetry.space_group_name_H-M   'P 1'
#
loop_
_entity.id
_entity.type
_entity.pdbx_description
1 polymer ?
#
loop_
_entity_poly.entity_id
_entity_poly.type
_entity_poly.pdbx_seq_one_letter_code
_entity_poly.pdbx_strand_id
1 'polypeptide(L)'
;PARFSEVANAAVLAIDYRLMPEHPRQAGIDDCRSAWRWMQDHGPDGAAPASATYVAGDSAGGNLALSLIAWVRDQGLRAPDAAVALSPATDGTLGSPSLKDNIPTDPMLGPLFRALARVPRSVLLWAAWARHRIRPCDPVVSPVFGNLAGLPPVLVQVSEAEMLFDDARRYANKAAAAGSPVVLQSWSHMVHVWQLFHP
;
A
#
# COMPACT_ATOMS: atom_id res chain seq x y z
N PRO A 1 -9.11 12.63 -4.25
CA PRO A 1 -9.70 12.04 -5.47
C PRO A 1 -9.81 13.06 -6.62
N ALA A 2 -10.42 14.25 -6.40
CA ALA A 2 -10.66 15.23 -7.45
C ALA A 2 -9.39 15.59 -8.26
N ARG A 3 -8.28 15.89 -7.59
CA ARG A 3 -7.03 16.24 -8.25
C ARG A 3 -6.46 15.08 -9.10
N PHE A 4 -6.58 13.84 -8.64
CA PHE A 4 -6.20 12.68 -9.46
C PHE A 4 -7.05 12.59 -10.72
N SER A 5 -8.36 12.83 -10.60
CA SER A 5 -9.27 12.87 -11.74
C SER A 5 -8.89 13.93 -12.75
N GLU A 6 -8.60 15.15 -12.28
CA GLU A 6 -8.21 16.28 -13.15
C GLU A 6 -6.87 16.02 -13.86
N VAL A 7 -5.82 15.64 -13.11
CA VAL A 7 -4.47 15.48 -13.66
C VAL A 7 -4.37 14.27 -14.59
N ALA A 8 -5.05 13.17 -14.25
CA ALA A 8 -5.03 11.95 -15.05
C ALA A 8 -6.10 11.95 -16.16
N ASN A 9 -7.00 12.94 -16.19
CA ASN A 9 -8.19 12.95 -17.04
C ASN A 9 -8.94 11.61 -17.00
N ALA A 10 -9.19 11.12 -15.79
CA ALA A 10 -9.78 9.82 -15.54
C ALA A 10 -10.86 9.89 -14.46
N ALA A 11 -11.87 9.03 -14.53
CA ALA A 11 -12.80 8.84 -13.42
C ALA A 11 -12.11 8.15 -12.24
N VAL A 12 -12.44 8.55 -11.03
CA VAL A 12 -11.88 7.99 -9.80
C VAL A 12 -12.97 7.35 -8.95
N LEU A 13 -12.87 6.04 -8.74
CA LEU A 13 -13.64 5.32 -7.73
C LEU A 13 -12.86 5.34 -6.41
N ALA A 14 -13.30 6.14 -5.45
CA ALA A 14 -12.76 6.13 -4.10
C ALA A 14 -13.50 5.09 -3.24
N ILE A 15 -12.75 4.19 -2.62
CA ILE A 15 -13.31 3.11 -1.80
C ILE A 15 -13.29 3.54 -0.34
N ASP A 16 -14.45 3.62 0.29
CA ASP A 16 -14.61 3.77 1.73
C ASP A 16 -14.55 2.38 2.39
N TYR A 17 -13.36 1.81 2.43
CA TYR A 17 -13.16 0.48 2.98
C TYR A 17 -13.23 0.47 4.52
N ARG A 18 -13.72 -0.62 5.08
CA ARG A 18 -13.87 -0.80 6.53
C ARG A 18 -12.52 -0.72 7.26
N LEU A 19 -12.48 0.10 8.30
CA LEU A 19 -11.27 0.44 9.04
C LEU A 19 -11.13 -0.35 10.35
N MET A 20 -9.89 -0.50 10.81
CA MET A 20 -9.58 -0.90 12.18
C MET A 20 -9.69 0.33 13.10
N PRO A 21 -10.07 0.15 14.37
CA PRO A 21 -10.31 -1.11 15.10
C PRO A 21 -11.72 -1.67 14.99
N GLU A 22 -12.67 -0.96 14.38
CA GLU A 22 -14.10 -1.32 14.30
C GLU A 22 -14.29 -2.63 13.54
N HIS A 23 -13.50 -2.83 12.49
CA HIS A 23 -13.52 -4.03 11.68
C HIS A 23 -12.16 -4.75 11.68
N PRO A 24 -12.13 -6.07 11.47
CA PRO A 24 -10.87 -6.79 11.31
C PRO A 24 -10.16 -6.33 10.02
N ARG A 25 -8.82 -6.38 9.99
CA ARG A 25 -8.03 -5.99 8.81
C ARG A 25 -8.48 -6.68 7.52
N GLN A 26 -8.95 -7.91 7.62
CA GLN A 26 -9.47 -8.69 6.48
C GLN A 26 -10.64 -7.98 5.79
N ALA A 27 -11.47 -7.25 6.53
CA ALA A 27 -12.62 -6.57 5.97
C ALA A 27 -12.25 -5.52 4.91
N GLY A 28 -11.26 -4.66 5.20
CA GLY A 28 -10.80 -3.68 4.22
C GLY A 28 -10.13 -4.32 2.99
N ILE A 29 -9.44 -5.46 3.17
CA ILE A 29 -8.88 -6.24 2.08
C ILE A 29 -9.99 -6.78 1.17
N ASP A 30 -11.05 -7.33 1.77
CA ASP A 30 -12.19 -7.90 1.03
C ASP A 30 -13.00 -6.81 0.33
N ASP A 31 -13.11 -5.62 0.92
CA ASP A 31 -13.75 -4.46 0.29
C ASP A 31 -13.01 -4.03 -0.97
N CYS A 32 -11.68 -3.92 -0.92
CA CYS A 32 -10.85 -3.60 -2.09
C CYS A 32 -10.97 -4.67 -3.20
N ARG A 33 -10.98 -5.96 -2.82
CA ARG A 33 -11.16 -7.07 -3.77
C ARG A 33 -12.55 -7.06 -4.40
N SER A 34 -13.58 -6.73 -3.62
CA SER A 34 -14.96 -6.65 -4.10
C SER A 34 -15.13 -5.48 -5.07
N ALA A 35 -14.57 -4.31 -4.74
CA ALA A 35 -14.56 -3.15 -5.62
C ALA A 35 -13.83 -3.45 -6.93
N TRP A 36 -12.67 -4.14 -6.87
CA TRP A 36 -11.94 -4.55 -8.08
C TRP A 36 -12.76 -5.48 -8.97
N ARG A 37 -13.42 -6.49 -8.39
CA ARG A 37 -14.30 -7.39 -9.15
C ARG A 37 -15.44 -6.63 -9.82
N TRP A 38 -16.07 -5.71 -9.09
CA TRP A 38 -17.14 -4.88 -9.64
C TRP A 38 -16.67 -4.04 -10.83
N MET A 39 -15.46 -3.45 -10.75
CA MET A 39 -14.87 -2.66 -11.84
C MET A 39 -14.56 -3.47 -13.10
N GLN A 40 -14.48 -4.79 -13.02
CA GLN A 40 -14.26 -5.62 -14.24
C GLN A 40 -15.40 -5.47 -15.25
N ASP A 41 -16.62 -5.24 -14.75
CA ASP A 41 -17.84 -5.16 -15.55
C ASP A 41 -18.46 -3.77 -15.58
N HIS A 42 -17.91 -2.82 -14.80
CA HIS A 42 -18.45 -1.48 -14.63
C HIS A 42 -17.35 -0.43 -14.78
N GLY A 43 -17.46 0.35 -15.84
CA GLY A 43 -16.64 1.53 -16.09
C GLY A 43 -17.35 2.82 -15.65
N PRO A 44 -16.73 3.97 -15.90
CA PRO A 44 -17.28 5.28 -15.54
C PRO A 44 -18.62 5.60 -16.22
N ASP A 45 -18.85 4.99 -17.39
CA ASP A 45 -20.05 5.25 -18.21
C ASP A 45 -21.15 4.19 -18.03
N GLY A 46 -21.00 3.27 -17.07
CA GLY A 46 -22.02 2.27 -16.74
C GLY A 46 -21.54 0.81 -16.84
N ALA A 47 -22.44 -0.09 -17.24
CA ALA A 47 -22.21 -1.54 -17.25
C ALA A 47 -21.35 -2.00 -18.45
N ALA A 48 -20.16 -1.46 -18.55
CA ALA A 48 -19.14 -1.85 -19.52
C ALA A 48 -17.74 -1.67 -18.88
N PRO A 49 -16.77 -2.55 -19.16
CA PRO A 49 -15.41 -2.41 -18.66
C PRO A 49 -14.77 -1.09 -19.10
N ALA A 50 -14.00 -0.45 -18.21
CA ALA A 50 -13.16 0.67 -18.60
C ALA A 50 -12.06 0.22 -19.57
N SER A 51 -11.66 1.10 -20.51
CA SER A 51 -10.58 0.84 -21.47
C SER A 51 -9.24 0.67 -20.77
N ALA A 52 -8.98 1.48 -19.74
CA ALA A 52 -7.81 1.38 -18.88
C ALA A 52 -8.20 1.53 -17.41
N THR A 53 -7.49 0.83 -16.54
CA THR A 53 -7.74 0.83 -15.09
C THR A 53 -6.43 0.99 -14.32
N TYR A 54 -6.45 1.81 -13.28
CA TYR A 54 -5.30 2.08 -12.45
C TYR A 54 -5.66 1.87 -10.98
N VAL A 55 -4.68 1.49 -10.17
CA VAL A 55 -4.83 1.37 -8.72
C VAL A 55 -3.89 2.36 -8.05
N ALA A 56 -4.40 3.14 -7.11
CA ALA A 56 -3.58 4.04 -6.31
C ALA A 56 -3.93 3.94 -4.83
N GLY A 57 -2.93 4.11 -3.96
CA GLY A 57 -3.13 4.15 -2.53
C GLY A 57 -1.95 4.77 -1.80
N ASP A 58 -2.21 5.33 -0.64
CA ASP A 58 -1.23 5.95 0.24
C ASP A 58 -1.12 5.21 1.58
N SER A 59 0.06 5.12 2.17
CA SER A 59 0.30 4.53 3.48
C SER A 59 -0.30 3.12 3.62
N ALA A 60 -1.32 2.95 4.45
CA ALA A 60 -2.10 1.71 4.57
C ALA A 60 -2.86 1.38 3.27
N GLY A 61 -3.38 2.39 2.56
CA GLY A 61 -3.96 2.23 1.23
C GLY A 61 -2.94 1.79 0.18
N GLY A 62 -1.69 2.25 0.29
CA GLY A 62 -0.57 1.76 -0.51
C GLY A 62 -0.29 0.27 -0.27
N ASN A 63 -0.39 -0.21 0.98
CA ASN A 63 -0.34 -1.64 1.30
C ASN A 63 -1.48 -2.41 0.61
N LEU A 64 -2.71 -1.89 0.71
CA LEU A 64 -3.89 -2.52 0.08
C LEU A 64 -3.75 -2.56 -1.44
N ALA A 65 -3.27 -1.49 -2.07
CA ALA A 65 -3.03 -1.41 -3.51
C ALA A 65 -2.01 -2.47 -3.97
N LEU A 66 -0.86 -2.57 -3.29
CA LEU A 66 0.19 -3.53 -3.61
C LEU A 66 -0.25 -4.99 -3.35
N SER A 67 -1.02 -5.24 -2.30
CA SER A 67 -1.59 -6.55 -2.02
C SER A 67 -2.68 -6.92 -3.02
N LEU A 68 -3.48 -5.96 -3.45
CA LEU A 68 -4.55 -6.14 -4.44
C LEU A 68 -3.99 -6.55 -5.80
N ILE A 69 -2.98 -5.87 -6.33
CA ILE A 69 -2.42 -6.21 -7.65
C ILE A 69 -1.79 -7.61 -7.68
N ALA A 70 -1.17 -8.04 -6.58
CA ALA A 70 -0.66 -9.40 -6.45
C ALA A 70 -1.81 -10.42 -6.42
N TRP A 71 -2.86 -10.14 -5.66
CA TRP A 71 -4.04 -10.98 -5.60
C TRP A 71 -4.78 -11.06 -6.96
N VAL A 72 -4.92 -9.96 -7.68
CA VAL A 72 -5.52 -9.91 -9.03
C VAL A 72 -4.78 -10.84 -9.99
N ARG A 73 -3.45 -10.77 -10.01
CA ARG A 73 -2.60 -11.68 -10.78
C ARG A 73 -2.83 -13.14 -10.39
N ASP A 74 -2.83 -13.44 -9.09
CA ASP A 74 -2.95 -14.81 -8.57
C ASP A 74 -4.34 -15.42 -8.85
N GLN A 75 -5.36 -14.58 -9.01
CA GLN A 75 -6.71 -14.99 -9.42
C GLN A 75 -6.88 -15.08 -10.94
N GLY A 76 -5.88 -14.71 -11.74
CA GLY A 76 -5.98 -14.66 -13.19
C GLY A 76 -7.01 -13.63 -13.70
N LEU A 77 -7.30 -12.61 -12.91
CA LEU A 77 -8.19 -11.52 -13.29
C LEU A 77 -7.44 -10.52 -14.21
N ARG A 78 -8.19 -9.72 -14.95
CA ARG A 78 -7.59 -8.61 -15.72
C ARG A 78 -6.80 -7.72 -14.77
N ALA A 79 -5.50 -7.60 -15.01
CA ALA A 79 -4.62 -6.74 -14.23
C ALA A 79 -4.92 -5.25 -14.48
N PRO A 80 -4.66 -4.36 -13.51
CA PRO A 80 -4.61 -2.93 -13.79
C PRO A 80 -3.47 -2.62 -14.76
N ASP A 81 -3.63 -1.55 -15.54
CA ASP A 81 -2.62 -1.09 -16.49
C ASP A 81 -1.39 -0.49 -15.77
N ALA A 82 -1.60 0.06 -14.58
CA ALA A 82 -0.51 0.44 -13.66
C ALA A 82 -1.03 0.60 -12.22
N ALA A 83 -0.08 0.66 -11.26
CA ALA A 83 -0.36 0.96 -9.88
C ALA A 83 0.57 2.05 -9.32
N VAL A 84 0.06 2.84 -8.38
CA VAL A 84 0.82 3.86 -7.64
C VAL A 84 0.68 3.62 -6.14
N ALA A 85 1.81 3.55 -5.45
CA ALA A 85 1.85 3.43 -4.00
C ALA A 85 2.66 4.58 -3.39
N LEU A 86 1.97 5.42 -2.62
CA LEU A 86 2.55 6.58 -1.96
C LEU A 86 2.87 6.22 -0.51
N SER A 87 4.15 6.29 -0.13
CA SER A 87 4.61 5.96 1.22
C SER A 87 4.05 4.63 1.76
N PRO A 88 4.12 3.50 1.02
CA PRO A 88 3.40 2.29 1.37
C PRO A 88 4.00 1.57 2.60
N ALA A 89 3.15 1.11 3.52
CA ALA A 89 3.53 0.18 4.57
C ALA A 89 3.56 -1.26 4.02
N THR A 90 4.72 -1.83 3.75
CA THR A 90 4.82 -3.14 3.08
C THR A 90 5.24 -4.30 3.98
N ASP A 91 5.64 -4.02 5.23
CA ASP A 91 6.16 -5.01 6.18
C ASP A 91 5.46 -4.93 7.56
N GLY A 92 4.40 -5.69 7.74
CA GLY A 92 3.68 -5.81 9.02
C GLY A 92 4.48 -6.54 10.11
N THR A 93 5.68 -7.04 9.81
CA THR A 93 6.57 -7.62 10.84
C THR A 93 7.34 -6.55 11.60
N LEU A 94 7.23 -5.28 11.21
CA LEU A 94 8.00 -4.17 11.80
C LEU A 94 9.52 -4.42 11.73
N GLY A 95 9.98 -5.01 10.61
CA GLY A 95 11.36 -5.43 10.41
C GLY A 95 12.24 -4.41 9.69
N SER A 96 11.66 -3.35 9.14
CA SER A 96 12.38 -2.32 8.41
C SER A 96 13.16 -1.41 9.35
N PRO A 97 14.46 -1.17 9.13
CA PRO A 97 15.28 -0.32 10.01
C PRO A 97 14.73 1.11 10.15
N SER A 98 14.28 1.72 9.05
CA SER A 98 13.74 3.08 9.07
C SER A 98 12.53 3.27 9.99
N LEU A 99 11.78 2.22 10.32
CA LEU A 99 10.70 2.29 11.31
C LEU A 99 11.17 2.76 12.68
N LYS A 100 12.44 2.58 13.00
CA LYS A 100 13.05 3.01 14.26
C LYS A 100 13.98 4.20 14.03
N ASP A 101 14.80 4.14 13.01
CA ASP A 101 15.87 5.10 12.75
C ASP A 101 15.31 6.47 12.34
N ASN A 102 14.17 6.49 11.64
CA ASN A 102 13.52 7.71 11.17
C ASN A 102 12.42 8.25 12.11
N ILE A 103 12.25 7.70 13.31
CA ILE A 103 11.36 8.32 14.34
C ILE A 103 11.68 9.79 14.59
N PRO A 104 12.96 10.23 14.68
CA PRO A 104 13.28 11.64 14.90
C PRO A 104 13.03 12.55 13.70
N THR A 105 13.10 12.00 12.48
CA THR A 105 13.04 12.75 11.21
C THR A 105 11.67 12.73 10.56
N ASP A 106 10.79 11.80 10.97
CA ASP A 106 9.40 11.74 10.50
C ASP A 106 8.50 12.58 11.40
N PRO A 107 8.07 13.78 10.98
CA PRO A 107 7.26 14.66 11.82
C PRO A 107 5.81 14.17 11.97
N MET A 108 5.34 13.28 11.11
CA MET A 108 3.96 12.80 11.11
C MET A 108 3.82 11.48 11.87
N LEU A 109 4.59 10.47 11.53
CA LEU A 109 4.52 9.15 12.16
C LEU A 109 5.38 9.06 13.43
N GLY A 110 6.52 9.74 13.47
CA GLY A 110 7.46 9.68 14.59
C GLY A 110 6.84 9.95 15.96
N PRO A 111 6.09 11.03 16.18
CA PRO A 111 5.40 11.29 17.44
C PRO A 111 4.42 10.18 17.83
N LEU A 112 3.67 9.65 16.87
CA LEU A 112 2.68 8.59 17.07
C LEU A 112 3.35 7.27 17.48
N PHE A 113 4.44 6.91 16.82
CA PHE A 113 5.12 5.61 17.03
C PHE A 113 6.20 5.64 18.13
N ARG A 114 6.58 6.81 18.64
CA ARG A 114 7.61 6.95 19.69
C ARG A 114 7.30 6.12 20.95
N ALA A 115 6.04 6.05 21.36
CA ALA A 115 5.60 5.25 22.50
C ALA A 115 5.62 3.75 22.17
N LEU A 116 5.16 3.36 20.98
CA LEU A 116 5.17 1.98 20.52
C LEU A 116 6.59 1.43 20.37
N ALA A 117 7.57 2.25 20.00
CA ALA A 117 8.97 1.84 19.87
C ALA A 117 9.59 1.35 21.19
N ARG A 118 8.97 1.63 22.35
CA ARG A 118 9.37 1.14 23.66
C ARG A 118 8.84 -0.26 23.98
N VAL A 119 7.82 -0.71 23.24
CA VAL A 119 7.23 -2.04 23.43
C VAL A 119 8.06 -3.06 22.64
N PRO A 120 8.43 -4.21 23.24
CA PRO A 120 9.15 -5.25 22.52
C PRO A 120 8.41 -5.66 21.25
N ARG A 121 9.14 -5.77 20.15
CA ARG A 121 8.57 -6.15 18.82
C ARG A 121 7.75 -7.42 18.89
N SER A 122 8.22 -8.42 19.64
CA SER A 122 7.51 -9.71 19.82
C SER A 122 6.11 -9.55 20.42
N VAL A 123 5.95 -8.62 21.37
CA VAL A 123 4.66 -8.31 21.99
C VAL A 123 3.73 -7.65 20.97
N LEU A 124 4.22 -6.70 20.18
CA LEU A 124 3.44 -6.04 19.14
C LEU A 124 2.97 -7.04 18.08
N LEU A 125 3.86 -7.93 17.62
CA LEU A 125 3.54 -8.94 16.63
C LEU A 125 2.54 -9.97 17.15
N TRP A 126 2.69 -10.40 18.42
CA TRP A 126 1.75 -11.30 19.07
C TRP A 126 0.37 -10.67 19.21
N ALA A 127 0.29 -9.40 19.65
CA ALA A 127 -0.96 -8.66 19.79
C ALA A 127 -1.66 -8.50 18.44
N ALA A 128 -0.91 -8.13 17.39
CA ALA A 128 -1.43 -8.02 16.02
C ALA A 128 -1.99 -9.38 15.52
N TRP A 129 -1.23 -10.47 15.71
CA TRP A 129 -1.71 -11.81 15.35
C TRP A 129 -2.93 -12.23 16.15
N ALA A 130 -2.93 -12.03 17.48
CA ALA A 130 -4.05 -12.41 18.33
C ALA A 130 -5.36 -11.68 17.93
N ARG A 131 -5.21 -10.41 17.52
CA ARG A 131 -6.35 -9.59 17.10
C ARG A 131 -6.87 -9.91 15.70
N HIS A 132 -5.96 -10.10 14.74
CA HIS A 132 -6.35 -10.20 13.32
C HIS A 132 -6.33 -11.63 12.79
N ARG A 133 -5.72 -12.57 13.53
CA ARG A 133 -5.55 -13.98 13.13
C ARG A 133 -4.81 -14.16 11.80
N ILE A 134 -4.11 -13.12 11.34
CA ILE A 134 -3.25 -13.12 10.16
C ILE A 134 -1.81 -13.04 10.64
N ARG A 135 -0.93 -13.86 10.08
CA ARG A 135 0.50 -13.81 10.42
C ARG A 135 1.08 -12.48 9.93
N PRO A 136 1.89 -11.78 10.73
CA PRO A 136 2.50 -10.50 10.32
C PRO A 136 3.32 -10.58 9.03
N CYS A 137 3.88 -11.73 8.70
CA CYS A 137 4.62 -11.96 7.44
C CYS A 137 3.74 -12.49 6.29
N ASP A 138 2.44 -12.61 6.48
CA ASP A 138 1.53 -13.04 5.42
C ASP A 138 1.51 -12.00 4.29
N PRO A 139 1.72 -12.39 3.02
CA PRO A 139 1.71 -11.47 1.88
C PRO A 139 0.45 -10.61 1.74
N VAL A 140 -0.67 -11.07 2.25
CA VAL A 140 -1.94 -10.33 2.26
C VAL A 140 -1.85 -9.03 3.06
N VAL A 141 -1.03 -8.98 4.09
CA VAL A 141 -0.81 -7.79 4.94
C VAL A 141 0.62 -7.26 4.86
N SER A 142 1.53 -8.03 4.30
CA SER A 142 2.94 -7.71 4.15
C SER A 142 3.43 -8.08 2.75
N PRO A 143 3.02 -7.29 1.74
CA PRO A 143 3.30 -7.63 0.33
C PRO A 143 4.78 -7.80 0.01
N VAL A 144 5.69 -7.23 0.78
CA VAL A 144 7.14 -7.44 0.62
C VAL A 144 7.56 -8.91 0.75
N PHE A 145 6.78 -9.76 1.45
CA PHE A 145 7.09 -11.20 1.58
C PHE A 145 6.42 -12.06 0.50
N GLY A 146 5.56 -11.48 -0.32
CA GLY A 146 4.85 -12.18 -1.40
C GLY A 146 5.74 -12.53 -2.59
N ASN A 147 5.17 -13.26 -3.53
CA ASN A 147 5.71 -13.37 -4.87
C ASN A 147 5.43 -12.06 -5.63
N LEU A 148 6.48 -11.36 -6.05
CA LEU A 148 6.38 -10.09 -6.74
C LEU A 148 6.69 -10.18 -8.24
N ALA A 149 6.77 -11.37 -8.82
CA ALA A 149 6.90 -11.56 -10.27
C ALA A 149 5.55 -11.32 -10.98
N GLY A 150 5.61 -10.83 -12.22
CA GLY A 150 4.44 -10.67 -13.08
C GLY A 150 3.43 -9.63 -12.60
N LEU A 151 3.86 -8.64 -11.83
CA LEU A 151 3.03 -7.49 -11.45
C LEU A 151 2.92 -6.49 -12.61
N PRO A 152 1.84 -5.69 -12.67
CA PRO A 152 1.75 -4.57 -13.59
C PRO A 152 2.84 -3.53 -13.30
N PRO A 153 3.03 -2.50 -14.15
CA PRO A 153 3.89 -1.36 -13.82
C PRO A 153 3.50 -0.71 -12.49
N VAL A 154 4.47 -0.50 -11.62
CA VAL A 154 4.26 0.10 -10.28
C VAL A 154 5.17 1.31 -10.10
N LEU A 155 4.58 2.44 -9.74
CA LEU A 155 5.30 3.59 -9.20
C LEU A 155 5.20 3.58 -7.68
N VAL A 156 6.35 3.59 -7.01
CA VAL A 156 6.44 3.74 -5.56
C VAL A 156 7.11 5.08 -5.26
N GLN A 157 6.45 5.93 -4.48
CA GLN A 157 7.03 7.20 -4.01
C GLN A 157 7.14 7.18 -2.48
N VAL A 158 8.26 7.67 -1.95
CA VAL A 158 8.56 7.62 -0.52
C VAL A 158 9.54 8.74 -0.13
N SER A 159 9.43 9.28 1.08
CA SER A 159 10.44 10.19 1.63
C SER A 159 11.55 9.41 2.32
N GLU A 160 12.80 9.87 2.14
CA GLU A 160 13.95 9.31 2.86
C GLU A 160 13.90 9.60 4.36
N ALA A 161 13.15 10.64 4.76
CA ALA A 161 12.98 11.04 6.15
C ALA A 161 11.87 10.31 6.89
N GLU A 162 11.00 9.58 6.18
CA GLU A 162 9.85 8.91 6.81
C GLU A 162 10.16 7.49 7.31
N MET A 163 9.38 7.05 8.27
CA MET A 163 9.53 5.73 8.89
C MET A 163 9.33 4.56 7.91
N LEU A 164 8.53 4.74 6.84
CA LEU A 164 8.22 3.71 5.85
C LEU A 164 9.22 3.67 4.67
N PHE A 165 10.33 4.40 4.72
CA PHE A 165 11.33 4.42 3.66
C PHE A 165 11.85 3.03 3.28
N ASP A 166 12.29 2.24 4.25
CA ASP A 166 12.80 0.90 3.98
C ASP A 166 11.72 -0.08 3.55
N ASP A 167 10.49 0.11 4.01
CA ASP A 167 9.34 -0.68 3.54
C ASP A 167 9.18 -0.55 2.02
N ALA A 168 9.10 0.70 1.54
CA ALA A 168 8.97 1.02 0.12
C ALA A 168 10.18 0.53 -0.70
N ARG A 169 11.40 0.80 -0.21
CA ARG A 169 12.66 0.43 -0.87
C ARG A 169 12.81 -1.09 -1.00
N ARG A 170 12.53 -1.84 0.07
CA ARG A 170 12.63 -3.31 0.08
C ARG A 170 11.62 -3.93 -0.88
N TYR A 171 10.39 -3.42 -0.90
CA TYR A 171 9.37 -3.88 -1.84
C TYR A 171 9.81 -3.63 -3.29
N ALA A 172 10.19 -2.41 -3.63
CA ALA A 172 10.60 -2.05 -4.98
C ALA A 172 11.81 -2.87 -5.47
N ASN A 173 12.84 -3.01 -4.63
CA ASN A 173 14.03 -3.80 -4.96
C ASN A 173 13.69 -5.28 -5.21
N LYS A 174 12.81 -5.85 -4.37
CA LYS A 174 12.37 -7.24 -4.54
C LYS A 174 11.51 -7.43 -5.80
N ALA A 175 10.62 -6.49 -6.10
CA ALA A 175 9.79 -6.55 -7.30
C ALA A 175 10.64 -6.43 -8.57
N ALA A 176 11.61 -5.51 -8.58
CA ALA A 176 12.56 -5.38 -9.68
C ALA A 176 13.41 -6.65 -9.87
N ALA A 177 13.91 -7.23 -8.79
CA ALA A 177 14.66 -8.49 -8.83
C ALA A 177 13.81 -9.68 -9.31
N ALA A 178 12.50 -9.62 -9.12
CA ALA A 178 11.54 -10.60 -9.64
C ALA A 178 11.11 -10.34 -11.10
N GLY A 179 11.66 -9.32 -11.76
CA GLY A 179 11.36 -8.96 -13.14
C GLY A 179 10.08 -8.14 -13.34
N SER A 180 9.45 -7.64 -12.27
CA SER A 180 8.31 -6.75 -12.41
C SER A 180 8.75 -5.30 -12.71
N PRO A 181 8.03 -4.58 -13.57
CA PRO A 181 8.35 -3.20 -13.92
C PRO A 181 7.98 -2.26 -12.76
N VAL A 182 8.93 -1.95 -11.90
CA VAL A 182 8.76 -1.06 -10.75
C VAL A 182 9.72 0.11 -10.81
N VAL A 183 9.23 1.30 -10.49
CA VAL A 183 10.02 2.51 -10.33
C VAL A 183 9.88 2.98 -8.89
N LEU A 184 11.01 3.15 -8.20
CA LEU A 184 11.07 3.79 -6.89
C LEU A 184 11.56 5.23 -7.06
N GLN A 185 10.79 6.18 -6.56
CA GLN A 185 11.20 7.57 -6.43
C GLN A 185 11.31 7.93 -4.95
N SER A 186 12.51 8.23 -4.48
CA SER A 186 12.74 8.73 -3.13
C SER A 186 13.00 10.24 -3.16
N TRP A 187 12.50 10.93 -2.13
CA TRP A 187 12.58 12.37 -1.99
C TRP A 187 13.13 12.72 -0.62
N SER A 188 14.14 13.59 -0.57
CA SER A 188 14.68 14.05 0.69
C SER A 188 13.76 15.08 1.35
N HIS A 189 13.69 15.07 2.68
CA HIS A 189 13.02 16.08 3.51
C HIS A 189 11.52 16.29 3.26
N MET A 190 10.82 15.30 2.68
CA MET A 190 9.38 15.35 2.57
C MET A 190 8.71 14.71 3.80
N VAL A 191 7.49 15.13 4.08
CA VAL A 191 6.66 14.48 5.10
C VAL A 191 6.01 13.21 4.54
N HIS A 192 5.54 12.32 5.41
CA HIS A 192 4.79 11.15 5.00
C HIS A 192 3.58 11.56 4.12
N VAL A 193 3.41 10.93 2.97
CA VAL A 193 2.34 11.20 1.97
C VAL A 193 2.22 12.67 1.56
N TRP A 194 3.35 13.38 1.38
CA TRP A 194 3.40 14.82 1.04
C TRP A 194 2.55 15.20 -0.18
N GLN A 195 2.32 14.27 -1.07
CA GLN A 195 1.52 14.47 -2.29
C GLN A 195 0.08 14.88 -1.99
N LEU A 196 -0.42 14.57 -0.78
CA LEU A 196 -1.77 14.94 -0.33
C LEU A 196 -1.84 16.37 0.23
N PHE A 197 -0.70 16.97 0.57
CA PHE A 197 -0.60 18.30 1.21
C PHE A 197 -0.21 19.42 0.24
N HIS A 198 -0.23 19.15 -1.04
CA HIS A 198 0.10 20.17 -2.04
C HIS A 198 -1.03 21.21 -2.13
N PRO A 199 -0.69 22.54 -2.10
CA PRO A 199 -1.66 23.62 -2.24
C PRO A 199 -2.34 23.62 -3.61
#